data_f08dba1baa0c0a72e2fbb64785285a54
#
_entry.id   f08dba1baa0c0a72e2fbb64785285a54
#
_cell.length_a   1.000
_cell.length_b   1.000
_cell.length_c   1.000
_cell.angle_alpha   90.00
_cell.angle_beta   90.00
_cell.angle_gamma   90.00
#
_symmetry.space_group_name_H-M   'P 1'
#
loop_
_entity.id
_entity.type
_entity.pdbx_description
1 polymer ?
#
loop_
_entity_poly.entity_id
_entity_poly.type
_entity_poly.pdbx_seq_one_letter_code
_entity_poly.pdbx_strand_id
1 'polypeptide(L)'
;MKIIIVDDEPLILRGEAAIVQRLLPDAGVHVFSSSAEAKRYAETNRVDVALLDIQMPGITGVELARMLKLMQPDINIIFVTAYDHFYAEAMQMHASGYLVKPLREEQLMEELRELRRPVPMEEDRLFARAFGDFEVFFNDKPLLFRYQKTKEMFAYLIDRRGAMVTSETLITVLWGGEVDRSNFFKQVRKDLNDTLAEIGYDDILLRRRGALGLLIDRISCDYYDWLKGLPSGINAYHGEYMRQYDWAESTWVNLEGKTNLWE
;
A
#
# COMPACT_ATOMS: atom_id res chain seq x y z
N MET A 1 -10.54 -2.55 1.62
CA MET A 1 -10.83 -3.51 2.71
C MET A 1 -12.17 -3.18 3.36
N LYS A 2 -13.03 -4.20 3.64
CA LYS A 2 -14.32 -4.01 4.37
C LYS A 2 -14.21 -4.59 5.77
N ILE A 3 -14.48 -3.76 6.77
CA ILE A 3 -14.36 -4.10 8.19
C ILE A 3 -15.74 -3.95 8.86
N ILE A 4 -16.15 -4.95 9.62
CA ILE A 4 -17.25 -4.80 10.57
C ILE A 4 -16.73 -4.73 11.98
N ILE A 5 -17.37 -3.92 12.82
CA ILE A 5 -17.10 -3.82 14.25
C ILE A 5 -18.41 -4.10 14.98
N VAL A 6 -18.39 -5.03 15.92
CA VAL A 6 -19.58 -5.47 16.63
C VAL A 6 -19.35 -5.43 18.13
N ASP A 7 -20.11 -4.56 18.81
CA ASP A 7 -20.01 -4.32 20.24
C ASP A 7 -21.33 -3.75 20.74
N ASP A 8 -21.93 -4.30 21.80
CA ASP A 8 -23.21 -3.85 22.31
C ASP A 8 -23.14 -2.56 23.14
N GLU A 9 -21.93 -2.08 23.47
CA GLU A 9 -21.67 -0.82 24.16
C GLU A 9 -21.45 0.34 23.18
N PRO A 10 -22.44 1.26 23.00
CA PRO A 10 -22.37 2.29 21.93
C PRO A 10 -21.20 3.25 22.05
N LEU A 11 -20.67 3.49 23.24
CA LEU A 11 -19.52 4.38 23.45
C LEU A 11 -18.23 3.70 23.04
N ILE A 12 -18.07 2.42 23.36
CA ILE A 12 -16.92 1.62 22.97
C ILE A 12 -16.91 1.46 21.46
N LEU A 13 -18.04 1.06 20.88
CA LEU A 13 -18.20 0.88 19.43
C LEU A 13 -17.81 2.13 18.64
N ARG A 14 -18.20 3.34 19.10
CA ARG A 14 -17.78 4.60 18.47
C ARG A 14 -16.29 4.86 18.60
N GLY A 15 -15.71 4.55 19.76
CA GLY A 15 -14.28 4.71 20.01
C GLY A 15 -13.45 3.79 19.10
N GLU A 16 -13.82 2.52 19.02
CA GLU A 16 -13.17 1.54 18.14
C GLU A 16 -13.29 1.93 16.67
N ALA A 17 -14.49 2.34 16.22
CA ALA A 17 -14.70 2.81 14.86
C ALA A 17 -13.83 4.04 14.52
N ALA A 18 -13.69 4.98 15.44
CA ALA A 18 -12.83 6.14 15.24
C ALA A 18 -11.34 5.77 15.13
N ILE A 19 -10.88 4.77 15.91
CA ILE A 19 -9.51 4.25 15.82
C ILE A 19 -9.31 3.59 14.44
N VAL A 20 -10.19 2.67 14.06
CA VAL A 20 -10.10 1.96 12.77
C VAL A 20 -10.16 2.94 11.60
N GLN A 21 -11.08 3.91 11.61
CA GLN A 21 -11.21 4.90 10.52
C GLN A 21 -9.98 5.82 10.39
N ARG A 22 -9.30 6.12 11.53
CA ARG A 22 -8.07 6.91 11.52
C ARG A 22 -6.88 6.12 10.98
N LEU A 23 -6.77 4.84 11.36
CA LEU A 23 -5.70 3.96 10.90
C LEU A 23 -5.87 3.54 9.43
N LEU A 24 -7.10 3.38 8.98
CA LEU A 24 -7.47 2.87 7.67
C LEU A 24 -8.53 3.78 7.04
N PRO A 25 -8.17 5.00 6.60
CA PRO A 25 -9.13 5.99 6.11
C PRO A 25 -9.92 5.52 4.88
N ASP A 26 -9.34 4.64 4.06
CA ASP A 26 -9.97 4.09 2.85
C ASP A 26 -10.74 2.78 3.09
N ALA A 27 -10.77 2.27 4.33
CA ALA A 27 -11.54 1.08 4.67
C ALA A 27 -13.04 1.38 4.77
N GLY A 28 -13.87 0.51 4.20
CA GLY A 28 -15.31 0.52 4.42
C GLY A 28 -15.65 -0.03 5.81
N VAL A 29 -15.76 0.85 6.81
CA VAL A 29 -16.06 0.47 8.20
C VAL A 29 -17.57 0.50 8.44
N HIS A 30 -18.12 -0.61 8.92
CA HIS A 30 -19.52 -0.75 9.29
C HIS A 30 -19.62 -1.20 10.75
N VAL A 31 -20.46 -0.53 11.53
CA VAL A 31 -20.59 -0.76 12.97
C VAL A 31 -21.95 -1.33 13.31
N PHE A 32 -22.00 -2.28 14.23
CA PHE A 32 -23.22 -2.95 14.66
C PHE A 32 -23.24 -3.06 16.19
N SER A 33 -24.35 -2.66 16.81
CA SER A 33 -24.59 -2.87 18.23
C SER A 33 -25.28 -4.23 18.53
N SER A 34 -25.46 -5.06 17.50
CA SER A 34 -26.14 -6.35 17.60
C SER A 34 -25.50 -7.38 16.69
N SER A 35 -25.18 -8.56 17.24
CA SER A 35 -24.69 -9.72 16.49
C SER A 35 -25.65 -10.15 15.38
N ALA A 36 -26.96 -10.02 15.61
CA ALA A 36 -27.98 -10.39 14.62
C ALA A 36 -27.97 -9.45 13.40
N GLU A 37 -27.69 -8.17 13.60
CA GLU A 37 -27.55 -7.18 12.51
C GLU A 37 -26.27 -7.40 11.71
N ALA A 38 -25.14 -7.62 12.40
CA ALA A 38 -23.88 -7.93 11.77
C ALA A 38 -23.96 -9.21 10.93
N LYS A 39 -24.60 -10.26 11.45
CA LYS A 39 -24.85 -11.48 10.69
C LYS A 39 -25.64 -11.22 9.41
N ARG A 40 -26.78 -10.51 9.50
CA ARG A 40 -27.61 -10.17 8.32
C ARG A 40 -26.84 -9.35 7.29
N TYR A 41 -26.00 -8.46 7.74
CA TYR A 41 -25.13 -7.70 6.83
C TYR A 41 -24.15 -8.62 6.08
N ALA A 42 -23.52 -9.55 6.77
CA ALA A 42 -22.58 -10.51 6.18
C ALA A 42 -23.22 -11.53 5.23
N GLU A 43 -24.53 -11.76 5.30
CA GLU A 43 -25.27 -12.64 4.37
C GLU A 43 -25.27 -12.09 2.93
N THR A 44 -25.20 -10.76 2.76
CA THR A 44 -25.28 -10.12 1.46
C THR A 44 -24.06 -9.28 1.10
N ASN A 45 -23.13 -9.11 2.04
CA ASN A 45 -21.92 -8.32 1.84
C ASN A 45 -20.69 -9.14 2.18
N ARG A 46 -19.64 -9.03 1.35
CA ARG A 46 -18.33 -9.57 1.69
C ARG A 46 -17.73 -8.74 2.81
N VAL A 47 -17.15 -9.42 3.79
CA VAL A 47 -16.44 -8.83 4.93
C VAL A 47 -15.03 -9.42 4.95
N ASP A 48 -14.02 -8.56 5.00
CA ASP A 48 -12.63 -8.99 5.03
C ASP A 48 -12.12 -9.20 6.46
N VAL A 49 -12.55 -8.32 7.39
CA VAL A 49 -12.18 -8.37 8.81
C VAL A 49 -13.40 -8.08 9.68
N ALA A 50 -13.57 -8.86 10.74
CA ALA A 50 -14.57 -8.63 11.78
C ALA A 50 -13.87 -8.42 13.13
N LEU A 51 -14.03 -7.22 13.72
CA LEU A 51 -13.68 -6.93 15.10
C LEU A 51 -14.91 -7.23 15.96
N LEU A 52 -14.80 -8.17 16.90
CA LEU A 52 -15.95 -8.67 17.64
C LEU A 52 -15.70 -8.60 19.14
N ASP A 53 -16.59 -7.94 19.90
CA ASP A 53 -16.66 -8.23 21.33
C ASP A 53 -17.16 -9.65 21.54
N ILE A 54 -16.69 -10.30 22.62
CA ILE A 54 -17.07 -11.66 22.97
C ILE A 54 -18.39 -11.69 23.72
N GLN A 55 -18.56 -10.80 24.69
CA GLN A 55 -19.73 -10.79 25.54
C GLN A 55 -20.79 -9.81 25.05
N MET A 56 -21.73 -10.29 24.28
CA MET A 56 -22.86 -9.52 23.78
C MET A 56 -24.17 -10.25 24.10
N PRO A 57 -25.28 -9.52 24.30
CA PRO A 57 -26.60 -10.11 24.54
C PRO A 57 -27.08 -10.96 23.35
N GLY A 58 -27.65 -12.13 23.65
CA GLY A 58 -28.20 -13.04 22.67
C GLY A 58 -27.14 -13.91 22.02
N ILE A 59 -26.62 -13.53 20.85
CA ILE A 59 -25.55 -14.26 20.15
C ILE A 59 -24.20 -13.70 20.62
N THR A 60 -23.38 -14.52 21.24
CA THR A 60 -22.03 -14.15 21.67
C THR A 60 -21.12 -13.89 20.47
N GLY A 61 -20.02 -13.13 20.67
CA GLY A 61 -19.05 -12.89 19.59
C GLY A 61 -18.40 -14.17 19.08
N VAL A 62 -18.21 -15.16 19.93
CA VAL A 62 -17.68 -16.47 19.54
C VAL A 62 -18.66 -17.22 18.63
N GLU A 63 -19.95 -17.21 18.97
CA GLU A 63 -20.99 -17.82 18.12
C GLU A 63 -21.12 -17.07 16.80
N LEU A 64 -21.10 -15.72 16.83
CA LEU A 64 -21.11 -14.91 15.62
C LEU A 64 -19.91 -15.21 14.72
N ALA A 65 -18.71 -15.29 15.29
CA ALA A 65 -17.50 -15.63 14.55
C ALA A 65 -17.58 -17.00 13.85
N ARG A 66 -18.16 -18.02 14.51
CA ARG A 66 -18.41 -19.33 13.90
C ARG A 66 -19.37 -19.22 12.72
N MET A 67 -20.47 -18.46 12.87
CA MET A 67 -21.45 -18.24 11.79
C MET A 67 -20.81 -17.49 10.61
N LEU A 68 -20.04 -16.43 10.88
CA LEU A 68 -19.34 -15.66 9.86
C LEU A 68 -18.35 -16.53 9.07
N LYS A 69 -17.56 -17.36 9.74
CA LYS A 69 -16.62 -18.28 9.08
C LYS A 69 -17.30 -19.37 8.25
N LEU A 70 -18.50 -19.82 8.63
CA LEU A 70 -19.27 -20.75 7.81
C LEU A 70 -19.81 -20.10 6.53
N MET A 71 -20.21 -18.83 6.61
CA MET A 71 -20.70 -18.06 5.46
C MET A 71 -19.55 -17.56 4.55
N GLN A 72 -18.47 -17.15 5.16
CA GLN A 72 -17.31 -16.55 4.49
C GLN A 72 -16.00 -17.16 5.05
N PRO A 73 -15.52 -18.29 4.51
CA PRO A 73 -14.35 -19.02 5.06
C PRO A 73 -13.07 -18.21 5.11
N ASP A 74 -12.94 -17.16 4.29
CA ASP A 74 -11.77 -16.30 4.21
C ASP A 74 -11.83 -15.08 5.12
N ILE A 75 -12.91 -14.90 5.90
CA ILE A 75 -13.03 -13.78 6.82
C ILE A 75 -11.98 -13.87 7.95
N ASN A 76 -11.35 -12.76 8.24
CA ASN A 76 -10.49 -12.64 9.41
C ASN A 76 -11.30 -12.20 10.62
N ILE A 77 -11.14 -12.90 11.73
CA ILE A 77 -11.78 -12.57 13.01
C ILE A 77 -10.72 -12.07 13.97
N ILE A 78 -10.91 -10.89 14.52
CA ILE A 78 -10.14 -10.33 15.62
C ILE A 78 -11.11 -10.09 16.78
N PHE A 79 -10.88 -10.71 17.91
CA PHE A 79 -11.67 -10.43 19.11
C PHE A 79 -11.13 -9.18 19.82
N VAL A 80 -12.03 -8.31 20.25
CA VAL A 80 -11.71 -7.10 21.04
C VAL A 80 -12.60 -7.14 22.27
N THR A 81 -12.07 -7.54 23.42
CA THR A 81 -12.87 -7.82 24.58
C THR A 81 -12.21 -7.37 25.89
N ALA A 82 -12.99 -7.14 26.93
CA ALA A 82 -12.47 -6.83 28.28
C ALA A 82 -11.88 -8.07 29.01
N TYR A 83 -12.03 -9.26 28.46
CA TYR A 83 -11.70 -10.50 29.11
C TYR A 83 -10.52 -11.20 28.45
N ASP A 84 -9.60 -11.75 29.23
CA ASP A 84 -8.40 -12.46 28.76
C ASP A 84 -8.57 -13.99 28.68
N HIS A 85 -9.53 -14.53 29.40
CA HIS A 85 -9.72 -15.98 29.55
C HIS A 85 -10.35 -16.70 28.33
N PHE A 86 -10.87 -15.98 27.33
CA PHE A 86 -11.37 -16.55 26.08
C PHE A 86 -10.29 -16.77 25.01
N TYR A 87 -9.04 -16.41 25.29
CA TYR A 87 -7.94 -16.52 24.34
C TYR A 87 -7.77 -17.94 23.77
N ALA A 88 -7.86 -18.97 24.63
CA ALA A 88 -7.71 -20.36 24.20
C ALA A 88 -8.82 -20.77 23.21
N GLU A 89 -10.07 -20.37 23.45
CA GLU A 89 -11.20 -20.65 22.57
C GLU A 89 -11.08 -19.91 21.24
N ALA A 90 -10.67 -18.64 21.25
CA ALA A 90 -10.41 -17.86 20.07
C ALA A 90 -9.33 -18.50 19.17
N MET A 91 -8.25 -19.00 19.77
CA MET A 91 -7.17 -19.67 19.03
C MET A 91 -7.61 -21.03 18.46
N GLN A 92 -8.42 -21.80 19.18
CA GLN A 92 -8.97 -23.08 18.68
C GLN A 92 -9.84 -22.88 17.43
N MET A 93 -10.57 -21.78 17.33
CA MET A 93 -11.37 -21.47 16.16
C MET A 93 -10.58 -20.74 15.05
N HIS A 94 -9.26 -20.65 15.21
CA HIS A 94 -8.38 -19.99 14.27
C HIS A 94 -8.73 -18.50 14.05
N ALA A 95 -8.96 -17.76 15.11
CA ALA A 95 -9.04 -16.29 15.04
C ALA A 95 -7.73 -15.71 14.46
N SER A 96 -7.81 -14.59 13.79
CA SER A 96 -6.65 -13.89 13.25
C SER A 96 -5.96 -13.04 14.33
N GLY A 97 -6.70 -12.63 15.36
CA GLY A 97 -6.15 -11.84 16.45
C GLY A 97 -7.03 -11.83 17.70
N TYR A 98 -6.44 -11.34 18.81
CA TYR A 98 -7.12 -11.21 20.10
C TYR A 98 -6.59 -10.00 20.86
N LEU A 99 -7.42 -8.99 21.02
CA LEU A 99 -7.07 -7.73 21.66
C LEU A 99 -7.87 -7.51 22.93
N VAL A 100 -7.22 -7.04 23.99
CA VAL A 100 -7.86 -6.69 25.25
C VAL A 100 -8.19 -5.21 25.25
N LYS A 101 -9.44 -4.86 25.58
CA LYS A 101 -9.88 -3.45 25.74
C LYS A 101 -9.10 -2.74 26.85
N PRO A 102 -8.73 -1.47 26.71
CA PRO A 102 -9.09 -0.58 25.58
C PRO A 102 -8.27 -0.86 24.30
N LEU A 103 -8.93 -0.82 23.15
CA LEU A 103 -8.28 -1.00 21.85
C LEU A 103 -7.19 0.07 21.65
N ARG A 104 -5.97 -0.36 21.31
CA ARG A 104 -4.83 0.52 21.02
C ARG A 104 -4.45 0.42 19.56
N GLU A 105 -4.09 1.55 18.97
CA GLU A 105 -3.75 1.66 17.55
C GLU A 105 -2.61 0.72 17.15
N GLU A 106 -1.53 0.71 17.94
CA GLU A 106 -0.34 -0.08 17.67
C GLU A 106 -0.66 -1.58 17.64
N GLN A 107 -1.45 -2.05 18.61
CA GLN A 107 -1.84 -3.45 18.72
C GLN A 107 -2.77 -3.86 17.56
N LEU A 108 -3.74 -3.01 17.22
CA LEU A 108 -4.63 -3.28 16.09
C LEU A 108 -3.84 -3.36 14.77
N MET A 109 -2.89 -2.45 14.55
CA MET A 109 -2.05 -2.47 13.36
C MET A 109 -1.17 -3.71 13.27
N GLU A 110 -0.66 -4.20 14.39
CA GLU A 110 0.11 -5.45 14.45
C GLU A 110 -0.75 -6.64 14.02
N GLU A 111 -1.95 -6.80 14.60
CA GLU A 111 -2.87 -7.89 14.22
C GLU A 111 -3.34 -7.79 12.77
N LEU A 112 -3.56 -6.57 12.26
CA LEU A 112 -3.96 -6.36 10.85
C LEU A 112 -2.84 -6.71 9.86
N ARG A 113 -1.57 -6.60 10.25
CA ARG A 113 -0.43 -7.02 9.42
C ARG A 113 -0.25 -8.54 9.40
N GLU A 114 -0.63 -9.21 10.49
CA GLU A 114 -0.46 -10.65 10.68
C GLU A 114 -1.74 -11.46 10.43
N LEU A 115 -2.70 -10.90 9.69
CA LEU A 115 -3.96 -11.58 9.37
C LEU A 115 -3.72 -12.96 8.76
N ARG A 116 -4.43 -13.98 9.25
CA ARG A 116 -4.34 -15.36 8.72
C ARG A 116 -4.73 -15.47 7.24
N ARG A 117 -5.62 -14.61 6.79
CA ARG A 117 -5.99 -14.41 5.40
C ARG A 117 -5.55 -13.00 5.01
N PRO A 118 -4.37 -12.84 4.40
CA PRO A 118 -3.89 -11.52 4.03
C PRO A 118 -4.96 -10.80 3.22
N VAL A 119 -5.48 -9.73 3.77
CA VAL A 119 -6.28 -8.77 3.04
C VAL A 119 -5.28 -7.76 2.52
N PRO A 120 -5.20 -7.50 1.22
CA PRO A 120 -4.41 -6.39 0.75
C PRO A 120 -4.91 -5.14 1.50
N MET A 121 -4.18 -4.74 2.52
CA MET A 121 -4.28 -3.36 2.98
C MET A 121 -3.83 -2.57 1.76
N GLU A 122 -4.60 -1.58 1.36
CA GLU A 122 -4.02 -0.52 0.55
C GLU A 122 -2.95 0.12 1.44
N GLU A 123 -1.79 -0.53 1.52
CA GLU A 123 -0.58 0.14 1.93
C GLU A 123 -0.46 1.31 0.98
N ASP A 124 -0.22 2.49 1.51
CA ASP A 124 0.14 3.65 0.71
C ASP A 124 0.98 3.19 -0.47
N ARG A 125 0.40 3.21 -1.66
CA ARG A 125 1.00 2.60 -2.82
C ARG A 125 1.57 3.67 -3.72
N LEU A 126 2.87 3.76 -3.73
CA LEU A 126 3.59 4.54 -4.74
C LEU A 126 3.76 3.67 -5.99
N PHE A 127 3.09 4.05 -7.08
CA PHE A 127 3.13 3.36 -8.36
C PHE A 127 3.76 4.25 -9.43
N ALA A 128 4.78 3.74 -10.10
CA ALA A 128 5.41 4.37 -11.26
C ALA A 128 4.98 3.63 -12.54
N ARG A 129 4.26 4.30 -13.41
CA ARG A 129 3.97 3.82 -14.75
C ARG A 129 5.10 4.21 -15.68
N ALA A 130 5.86 3.23 -16.15
CA ALA A 130 6.99 3.42 -17.05
C ALA A 130 6.65 3.12 -18.52
N PHE A 131 5.62 2.33 -18.76
CA PHE A 131 5.19 2.01 -20.12
C PHE A 131 4.26 3.10 -20.68
N GLY A 132 4.52 3.53 -21.91
CA GLY A 132 3.96 4.76 -22.49
C GLY A 132 4.65 6.01 -21.94
N ASP A 133 3.87 7.02 -21.55
CA ASP A 133 4.38 8.21 -20.87
C ASP A 133 4.58 7.92 -19.38
N PHE A 134 5.72 8.34 -18.83
CA PHE A 134 6.02 8.16 -17.42
C PHE A 134 5.10 8.98 -16.54
N GLU A 135 4.41 8.31 -15.62
CA GLU A 135 3.57 8.92 -14.61
C GLU A 135 3.78 8.26 -13.25
N VAL A 136 3.55 9.03 -12.21
CA VAL A 136 3.64 8.55 -10.83
C VAL A 136 2.30 8.74 -10.13
N PHE A 137 1.88 7.73 -9.39
CA PHE A 137 0.61 7.74 -8.66
C PHE A 137 0.87 7.38 -7.19
N PHE A 138 0.17 8.06 -6.32
CA PHE A 138 0.10 7.71 -4.91
C PHE A 138 -1.38 7.46 -4.57
N ASN A 139 -1.70 6.22 -4.15
CA ASN A 139 -3.07 5.77 -3.91
C ASN A 139 -3.99 6.08 -5.11
N ASP A 140 -3.56 5.67 -6.31
CA ASP A 140 -4.23 5.86 -7.61
C ASP A 140 -4.48 7.33 -8.02
N LYS A 141 -3.97 8.30 -7.26
CA LYS A 141 -4.00 9.73 -7.61
C LYS A 141 -2.66 10.15 -8.21
N PRO A 142 -2.66 10.95 -9.30
CA PRO A 142 -1.42 11.45 -9.88
C PRO A 142 -0.60 12.24 -8.86
N LEU A 143 0.68 11.87 -8.69
CA LEU A 143 1.62 12.60 -7.85
C LEU A 143 2.20 13.77 -8.64
N LEU A 144 2.00 14.97 -8.15
CA LEU A 144 2.41 16.20 -8.83
C LEU A 144 3.78 16.68 -8.31
N PHE A 145 4.68 16.94 -9.24
CA PHE A 145 5.98 17.56 -8.97
C PHE A 145 5.94 19.03 -9.37
N ARG A 146 6.59 19.86 -8.59
CA ARG A 146 6.67 21.30 -8.87
C ARG A 146 7.39 21.61 -10.20
N TYR A 147 8.42 20.81 -10.54
CA TYR A 147 9.18 20.97 -11.76
C TYR A 147 9.08 19.72 -12.64
N GLN A 148 8.98 19.91 -13.96
CA GLN A 148 9.05 18.81 -14.94
C GLN A 148 10.37 18.01 -14.79
N LYS A 149 11.47 18.70 -14.48
CA LYS A 149 12.78 18.07 -14.27
C LYS A 149 12.85 17.23 -13.00
N THR A 150 11.97 17.44 -12.02
CA THR A 150 11.84 16.56 -10.86
C THR A 150 11.23 15.22 -11.28
N LYS A 151 10.16 15.26 -12.05
CA LYS A 151 9.53 14.06 -12.61
C LYS A 151 10.49 13.28 -13.49
N GLU A 152 11.24 13.96 -14.37
CA GLU A 152 12.25 13.35 -15.22
C GLU A 152 13.42 12.74 -14.41
N MET A 153 13.88 13.41 -13.35
CA MET A 153 14.90 12.87 -12.45
C MET A 153 14.40 11.59 -11.76
N PHE A 154 13.14 11.57 -11.30
CA PHE A 154 12.56 10.40 -10.68
C PHE A 154 12.42 9.26 -11.69
N ALA A 155 11.96 9.53 -12.91
CA ALA A 155 11.90 8.57 -14.01
C ALA A 155 13.26 7.93 -14.29
N TYR A 156 14.32 8.75 -14.37
CA TYR A 156 15.67 8.25 -14.59
C TYR A 156 16.17 7.35 -13.45
N LEU A 157 15.88 7.71 -12.19
CA LEU A 157 16.22 6.88 -11.04
C LEU A 157 15.44 5.55 -11.03
N ILE A 158 14.17 5.54 -11.47
CA ILE A 158 13.38 4.32 -11.69
C ILE A 158 14.05 3.44 -12.75
N ASP A 159 14.46 4.02 -13.90
CA ASP A 159 15.15 3.30 -14.95
C ASP A 159 16.45 2.64 -14.47
N ARG A 160 17.16 3.29 -13.53
CA ARG A 160 18.41 2.78 -12.94
C ARG A 160 18.22 1.67 -11.90
N ARG A 161 16.99 1.31 -11.52
CA ARG A 161 16.63 0.11 -10.72
C ARG A 161 17.43 -0.01 -9.42
N GLY A 162 17.47 1.05 -8.64
CA GLY A 162 18.20 1.10 -7.35
C GLY A 162 19.70 1.36 -7.46
N ALA A 163 20.26 1.44 -8.66
CA ALA A 163 21.65 1.84 -8.83
C ALA A 163 21.88 3.29 -8.39
N MET A 164 23.02 3.54 -7.74
CA MET A 164 23.42 4.90 -7.37
C MET A 164 23.89 5.68 -8.60
N VAL A 165 23.31 6.85 -8.82
CA VAL A 165 23.61 7.74 -9.94
C VAL A 165 24.29 9.00 -9.41
N THR A 166 25.40 9.41 -10.02
CA THR A 166 26.12 10.62 -9.60
C THR A 166 25.33 11.88 -9.97
N SER A 167 25.51 12.93 -9.18
CA SER A 167 24.91 14.25 -9.48
C SER A 167 25.33 14.78 -10.85
N GLU A 168 26.56 14.50 -11.26
CA GLU A 168 27.08 14.87 -12.57
C GLU A 168 26.32 14.16 -13.71
N THR A 169 26.12 12.85 -13.59
CA THR A 169 25.31 12.06 -14.54
C THR A 169 23.88 12.60 -14.60
N LEU A 170 23.25 12.86 -13.45
CA LEU A 170 21.89 13.42 -13.41
C LEU A 170 21.81 14.78 -14.10
N ILE A 171 22.75 15.67 -13.86
CA ILE A 171 22.80 16.98 -14.53
C ILE A 171 22.97 16.80 -16.05
N THR A 172 23.85 15.90 -16.48
CA THR A 172 24.06 15.61 -17.91
C THR A 172 22.79 15.09 -18.56
N VAL A 173 22.10 14.14 -17.95
CA VAL A 173 20.88 13.56 -18.49
C VAL A 173 19.75 14.59 -18.55
N LEU A 174 19.58 15.39 -17.49
CA LEU A 174 18.47 16.33 -17.41
C LEU A 174 18.65 17.59 -18.28
N TRP A 175 19.89 18.00 -18.57
CA TRP A 175 20.18 19.26 -19.27
C TRP A 175 21.24 19.14 -20.39
N GLY A 176 21.60 17.93 -20.81
CA GLY A 176 22.56 17.76 -21.91
C GLY A 176 24.00 18.20 -21.59
N GLY A 177 24.34 18.32 -20.30
CA GLY A 177 25.67 18.80 -19.88
C GLY A 177 25.85 20.31 -19.94
N GLU A 178 24.77 21.09 -20.10
CA GLU A 178 24.85 22.58 -20.05
C GLU A 178 25.52 23.08 -18.76
N VAL A 179 26.46 23.99 -18.91
CA VAL A 179 27.24 24.56 -17.81
C VAL A 179 26.33 25.39 -16.89
N ASP A 180 26.54 25.21 -15.56
CA ASP A 180 25.92 25.97 -14.46
C ASP A 180 24.44 25.72 -14.13
N ARG A 181 23.99 24.44 -14.17
CA ARG A 181 22.67 24.02 -13.66
C ARG A 181 22.70 23.54 -12.20
N SER A 182 23.84 23.66 -11.52
CA SER A 182 24.02 23.12 -10.16
C SER A 182 23.02 23.66 -9.12
N ASN A 183 22.65 24.94 -9.23
CA ASN A 183 21.67 25.55 -8.33
C ASN A 183 20.24 25.07 -8.62
N PHE A 184 19.87 24.94 -9.89
CA PHE A 184 18.57 24.43 -10.25
C PHE A 184 18.46 22.92 -9.95
N PHE A 185 19.52 22.15 -10.13
CA PHE A 185 19.60 20.76 -9.70
C PHE A 185 19.34 20.60 -8.19
N LYS A 186 19.85 21.49 -7.35
CA LYS A 186 19.54 21.50 -5.91
C LYS A 186 18.04 21.71 -5.65
N GLN A 187 17.39 22.59 -6.41
CA GLN A 187 15.94 22.82 -6.29
C GLN A 187 15.14 21.60 -6.73
N VAL A 188 15.49 20.98 -7.87
CA VAL A 188 14.86 19.75 -8.37
C VAL A 188 15.00 18.59 -7.37
N ARG A 189 16.21 18.43 -6.81
CA ARG A 189 16.45 17.41 -5.77
C ARG A 189 15.67 17.67 -4.49
N LYS A 190 15.57 18.97 -4.10
CA LYS A 190 14.78 19.35 -2.93
C LYS A 190 13.29 19.07 -3.17
N ASP A 191 12.75 19.45 -4.33
CA ASP A 191 11.38 19.19 -4.72
C ASP A 191 11.05 17.70 -4.70
N LEU A 192 11.91 16.84 -5.25
CA LEU A 192 11.71 15.37 -5.16
C LEU A 192 11.63 14.90 -3.71
N ASN A 193 12.54 15.38 -2.87
CA ASN A 193 12.55 15.01 -1.47
C ASN A 193 11.30 15.48 -0.72
N ASP A 194 10.91 16.73 -0.92
CA ASP A 194 9.76 17.34 -0.25
C ASP A 194 8.46 16.61 -0.70
N THR A 195 8.31 16.35 -2.01
CA THR A 195 7.15 15.61 -2.56
C THR A 195 7.06 14.18 -2.01
N LEU A 196 8.17 13.46 -1.91
CA LEU A 196 8.18 12.12 -1.33
C LEU A 196 7.92 12.15 0.19
N ALA A 197 8.42 13.16 0.90
CA ALA A 197 8.17 13.32 2.33
C ALA A 197 6.69 13.63 2.65
N GLU A 198 6.02 14.42 1.81
CA GLU A 198 4.58 14.72 1.96
C GLU A 198 3.70 13.47 1.92
N ILE A 199 4.16 12.40 1.27
CA ILE A 199 3.46 11.12 1.17
C ILE A 199 4.08 10.02 2.03
N GLY A 200 5.02 10.33 2.94
CA GLY A 200 5.68 9.36 3.83
C GLY A 200 6.66 8.40 3.14
N TYR A 201 7.23 8.81 2.01
CA TYR A 201 8.18 8.03 1.21
C TYR A 201 9.58 8.65 1.11
N ASP A 202 9.96 9.53 2.02
CA ASP A 202 11.28 10.19 2.04
C ASP A 202 12.45 9.21 2.26
N ASP A 203 12.20 8.07 2.85
CA ASP A 203 13.16 6.98 3.08
C ASP A 203 13.53 6.19 1.82
N ILE A 204 12.74 6.25 0.74
CA ILE A 204 13.09 5.58 -0.52
C ILE A 204 14.24 6.26 -1.27
N LEU A 205 14.52 7.53 -0.98
CA LEU A 205 15.60 8.27 -1.64
C LEU A 205 16.94 8.00 -0.96
N LEU A 206 17.70 7.07 -1.52
CA LEU A 206 19.03 6.72 -1.05
C LEU A 206 20.02 7.84 -1.40
N ARG A 207 20.80 8.30 -0.40
CA ARG A 207 21.75 9.39 -0.54
C ARG A 207 23.16 8.95 -0.16
N ARG A 208 24.09 9.18 -1.07
CA ARG A 208 25.53 9.12 -0.80
C ARG A 208 26.18 10.42 -1.24
N ARG A 209 27.42 10.67 -0.79
CA ARG A 209 28.15 11.88 -1.20
C ARG A 209 28.22 11.98 -2.73
N GLY A 210 27.53 12.97 -3.29
CA GLY A 210 27.50 13.25 -4.73
C GLY A 210 26.68 12.25 -5.58
N ALA A 211 25.88 11.37 -4.98
CA ALA A 211 25.05 10.42 -5.71
C ALA A 211 23.67 10.22 -5.05
N LEU A 212 22.69 9.84 -5.88
CA LEU A 212 21.33 9.47 -5.50
C LEU A 212 20.96 8.11 -6.06
N GLY A 213 20.07 7.40 -5.37
CA GLY A 213 19.46 6.16 -5.83
C GLY A 213 18.07 5.99 -5.22
N LEU A 214 17.37 4.91 -5.55
CA LEU A 214 16.06 4.60 -4.99
C LEU A 214 16.06 3.23 -4.32
N LEU A 215 15.37 3.12 -3.19
CA LEU A 215 14.95 1.85 -2.61
C LEU A 215 13.72 1.37 -3.37
N ILE A 216 13.92 0.48 -4.35
CA ILE A 216 12.87 0.10 -5.32
C ILE A 216 11.83 -0.86 -4.76
N ASP A 217 12.11 -1.54 -3.66
CA ASP A 217 11.21 -2.56 -3.08
C ASP A 217 9.88 -1.98 -2.55
N ARG A 218 9.86 -0.67 -2.27
CA ARG A 218 8.66 0.07 -1.86
C ARG A 218 7.94 0.76 -3.01
N ILE A 219 8.40 0.60 -4.24
CA ILE A 219 7.83 1.23 -5.43
C ILE A 219 7.25 0.14 -6.33
N SER A 220 5.95 0.15 -6.55
CA SER A 220 5.33 -0.66 -7.59
C SER A 220 5.61 -0.03 -8.95
N CYS A 221 5.99 -0.84 -9.95
CA CYS A 221 6.29 -0.33 -11.28
C CYS A 221 6.02 -1.41 -12.33
N ASP A 222 5.29 -1.06 -13.39
CA ASP A 222 4.99 -1.95 -14.52
C ASP A 222 6.25 -2.49 -15.20
N TYR A 223 7.29 -1.65 -15.35
CA TYR A 223 8.60 -2.07 -15.85
C TYR A 223 9.27 -3.11 -14.95
N TYR A 224 9.19 -2.96 -13.62
CA TYR A 224 9.77 -3.95 -12.70
C TYR A 224 9.00 -5.26 -12.72
N ASP A 225 7.68 -5.20 -12.85
CA ASP A 225 6.83 -6.37 -13.00
C ASP A 225 7.15 -7.12 -14.30
N TRP A 226 7.34 -6.38 -15.40
CA TRP A 226 7.76 -6.94 -16.67
C TRP A 226 9.12 -7.66 -16.58
N LEU A 227 10.10 -7.05 -15.92
CA LEU A 227 11.43 -7.67 -15.71
C LEU A 227 11.37 -8.98 -14.90
N LYS A 228 10.36 -9.09 -14.03
CA LYS A 228 10.10 -10.31 -13.22
C LYS A 228 9.24 -11.34 -13.97
N GLY A 229 8.76 -11.04 -15.17
CA GLY A 229 7.85 -11.90 -15.93
C GLY A 229 6.44 -11.98 -15.34
N LEU A 230 6.02 -10.99 -14.55
CA LEU A 230 4.70 -10.96 -13.95
C LEU A 230 3.63 -10.57 -14.99
N PRO A 231 2.44 -11.19 -14.96
CA PRO A 231 1.36 -10.88 -15.91
C PRO A 231 0.97 -9.41 -15.94
N SER A 232 1.01 -8.71 -14.79
CA SER A 232 0.74 -7.27 -14.69
C SER A 232 1.67 -6.43 -15.58
N GLY A 233 2.96 -6.73 -15.55
CA GLY A 233 3.95 -6.03 -16.37
C GLY A 233 3.89 -6.44 -17.84
N ILE A 234 3.74 -7.75 -18.12
CA ILE A 234 3.65 -8.25 -19.51
C ILE A 234 2.44 -7.65 -20.22
N ASN A 235 1.27 -7.64 -19.58
CA ASN A 235 0.05 -7.08 -20.14
C ASN A 235 0.07 -5.54 -20.26
N ALA A 236 0.90 -4.86 -19.48
CA ALA A 236 1.02 -3.40 -19.54
C ALA A 236 1.95 -2.93 -20.67
N TYR A 237 2.85 -3.79 -21.18
CA TYR A 237 3.79 -3.42 -22.21
C TYR A 237 3.15 -3.46 -23.61
N HIS A 238 3.13 -2.32 -24.28
CA HIS A 238 2.60 -2.16 -25.64
C HIS A 238 3.63 -1.55 -26.60
N GLY A 239 4.92 -1.86 -26.41
CA GLY A 239 5.99 -1.36 -27.28
C GLY A 239 6.43 0.08 -26.98
N GLU A 240 6.03 0.66 -25.86
CA GLU A 240 6.38 2.02 -25.47
C GLU A 240 7.00 2.07 -24.07
N TYR A 241 8.05 2.88 -23.88
CA TYR A 241 8.74 3.06 -22.62
C TYR A 241 9.17 4.51 -22.43
N MET A 242 8.64 5.20 -21.43
CA MET A 242 8.99 6.58 -21.02
C MET A 242 9.25 7.51 -22.22
N ARG A 243 8.39 7.45 -23.24
CA ARG A 243 8.62 8.03 -24.60
C ARG A 243 8.79 9.55 -24.61
N GLN A 244 8.48 10.24 -23.52
CA GLN A 244 8.73 11.68 -23.36
C GLN A 244 10.19 12.02 -23.06
N TYR A 245 11.07 11.01 -22.90
CA TYR A 245 12.47 11.23 -22.54
C TYR A 245 13.43 10.53 -23.52
N ASP A 246 14.27 11.28 -24.21
CA ASP A 246 15.21 10.77 -25.23
C ASP A 246 16.21 9.75 -24.66
N TRP A 247 16.63 9.93 -23.39
CA TRP A 247 17.55 9.00 -22.73
C TRP A 247 16.95 7.58 -22.50
N ALA A 248 15.63 7.46 -22.55
CA ALA A 248 14.95 6.18 -22.34
C ALA A 248 15.05 5.26 -23.56
N GLU A 249 15.44 5.75 -24.74
CA GLU A 249 15.56 4.98 -25.97
C GLU A 249 16.45 3.74 -25.81
N SER A 250 17.58 3.88 -25.10
CA SER A 250 18.49 2.75 -24.86
C SER A 250 17.85 1.59 -24.07
N THR A 251 17.00 1.91 -23.10
CA THR A 251 16.25 0.90 -22.33
C THR A 251 15.12 0.33 -23.17
N TRP A 252 14.40 1.16 -23.92
CA TRP A 252 13.34 0.72 -24.83
C TRP A 252 13.85 -0.31 -25.86
N VAL A 253 14.96 -0.04 -26.54
CA VAL A 253 15.59 -0.99 -27.50
C VAL A 253 15.91 -2.33 -26.84
N ASN A 254 16.38 -2.31 -25.59
CA ASN A 254 16.66 -3.53 -24.82
C ASN A 254 15.37 -4.29 -24.45
N LEU A 255 14.25 -3.61 -24.23
CA LEU A 255 12.94 -4.24 -23.97
C LEU A 255 12.43 -4.92 -25.21
N GLU A 256 12.43 -4.24 -26.37
CA GLU A 256 12.03 -4.80 -27.66
C GLU A 256 12.81 -6.09 -27.99
N GLY A 257 14.12 -6.10 -27.74
CA GLY A 257 14.96 -7.29 -27.97
C GLY A 257 14.63 -8.48 -27.05
N LYS A 258 13.88 -8.26 -25.96
CA LYS A 258 13.51 -9.29 -24.98
C LYS A 258 12.03 -9.69 -25.03
N THR A 259 11.21 -9.00 -25.79
CA THR A 259 9.75 -9.25 -25.86
C THR A 259 9.46 -10.70 -26.25
N ASN A 260 10.28 -11.29 -27.14
CA ASN A 260 10.16 -12.70 -27.55
C ASN A 260 10.47 -13.73 -26.43
N LEU A 261 10.91 -13.30 -25.25
CA LEU A 261 11.14 -14.20 -24.11
C LEU A 261 9.85 -14.55 -23.34
N TRP A 262 8.76 -13.81 -23.63
CA TRP A 262 7.49 -13.95 -22.93
C TRP A 262 6.35 -14.44 -23.85
N GLU A 263 6.63 -14.62 -25.15
CA GLU A 263 5.78 -15.34 -26.13
C GLU A 263 6.03 -16.86 -26.04
#